data_ba48c3bd4e54fc101abdae7e333676fe
#
_entry.id   ba48c3bd4e54fc101abdae7e333676fe
#
_cell.length_a   1.000
_cell.length_b   1.000
_cell.length_c   1.000
_cell.angle_alpha   90.00
_cell.angle_beta   90.00
_cell.angle_gamma   90.00
#
_symmetry.space_group_name_H-M   'P 1'
#
loop_
_entity.id
_entity.type
_entity.pdbx_description
1 polymer ?
#
loop_
_entity_poly.entity_id
_entity_poly.type
_entity_poly.pdbx_seq_one_letter_code
_entity_poly.pdbx_strand_id
1 'polypeptide(L)'
;IIVGCVDGRGTGARGEAFRKCTYLRMGELESRDQVEAAQALGKLPYIDKDRIAIWGWSFGGYNTLMALSTGNGTFKVGIAVAPPTDWKYYDSVYTERFMRTPQENFEGYAATSPLRRVKDLQGKLLLVHGTADDNVHFMQTMEYAEALVQAGKQFDMHVYKDRNHSIYGGNTRYH
;
A
#
# COMPACT_ATOMS: atom_id res chain seq x y z
N ILE A 1 9.38 14.25 -15.25
CA ILE A 1 9.14 13.27 -14.18
C ILE A 1 10.07 12.08 -14.43
N ILE A 2 10.74 11.63 -13.36
CA ILE A 2 11.52 10.39 -13.35
C ILE A 2 10.67 9.35 -12.65
N VAL A 3 10.53 8.18 -13.25
CA VAL A 3 9.81 7.03 -12.66
C VAL A 3 10.82 5.94 -12.32
N GLY A 4 10.80 5.49 -11.07
CA GLY A 4 11.61 4.37 -10.60
C GLY A 4 10.72 3.20 -10.21
N CYS A 5 11.18 1.97 -10.47
CA CYS A 5 10.57 0.74 -9.99
C CYS A 5 11.65 -0.08 -9.32
N VAL A 6 11.39 -0.53 -8.09
CA VAL A 6 12.36 -1.28 -7.29
C VAL A 6 11.75 -2.59 -6.84
N ASP A 7 12.37 -3.70 -7.24
CA ASP A 7 12.05 -5.04 -6.77
C ASP A 7 12.70 -5.29 -5.41
N GLY A 8 11.93 -5.01 -4.36
CA GLY A 8 12.33 -5.24 -2.98
C GLY A 8 12.24 -6.70 -2.55
N ARG A 9 12.59 -6.97 -1.29
CA ARG A 9 12.46 -8.29 -0.68
C ARG A 9 11.01 -8.80 -0.79
N GLY A 10 10.85 -10.10 -0.98
CA GLY A 10 9.55 -10.73 -1.26
C GLY A 10 9.31 -10.97 -2.75
N THR A 11 9.98 -10.25 -3.65
CA THR A 11 9.85 -10.49 -5.10
C THR A 11 10.61 -11.75 -5.54
N GLY A 12 10.26 -12.27 -6.72
CA GLY A 12 10.88 -13.47 -7.30
C GLY A 12 12.27 -13.22 -7.90
N ALA A 13 12.82 -14.29 -8.51
CA ALA A 13 14.06 -14.28 -9.31
C ALA A 13 15.40 -14.02 -8.56
N ARG A 14 15.37 -13.87 -7.22
CA ARG A 14 16.58 -13.66 -6.39
C ARG A 14 16.81 -14.77 -5.35
N GLY A 15 16.22 -15.94 -5.61
CA GLY A 15 16.31 -17.08 -4.72
C GLY A 15 15.22 -17.13 -3.65
N GLU A 16 15.16 -18.28 -2.98
CA GLU A 16 14.06 -18.58 -2.07
C GLU A 16 14.11 -17.77 -0.77
N ALA A 17 15.29 -17.58 -0.24
CA ALA A 17 15.51 -16.78 0.98
C ALA A 17 15.02 -15.33 0.79
N PHE A 18 15.34 -14.71 -0.35
CA PHE A 18 14.89 -13.37 -0.68
C PHE A 18 13.36 -13.28 -0.85
N ARG A 19 12.76 -14.28 -1.48
CA ARG A 19 11.32 -14.33 -1.72
C ARG A 19 10.52 -14.62 -0.45
N LYS A 20 11.01 -15.50 0.43
CA LYS A 20 10.27 -16.00 1.60
C LYS A 20 10.52 -15.20 2.89
N CYS A 21 11.44 -14.25 2.90
CA CYS A 21 11.76 -13.47 4.10
C CYS A 21 10.59 -12.63 4.65
N THR A 22 9.54 -12.42 3.84
CA THR A 22 8.32 -11.67 4.21
C THR A 22 7.24 -12.57 4.84
N TYR A 23 7.48 -13.87 4.93
CA TYR A 23 6.52 -14.81 5.50
C TYR A 23 6.12 -14.42 6.93
N LEU A 24 4.83 -14.46 7.22
CA LEU A 24 4.16 -14.02 8.45
C LEU A 24 4.17 -12.50 8.73
N ARG A 25 4.89 -11.71 7.93
CA ARG A 25 4.98 -10.26 8.10
C ARG A 25 4.92 -9.54 6.74
N MET A 26 4.02 -10.00 5.89
CA MET A 26 3.84 -9.51 4.53
C MET A 26 3.55 -7.99 4.52
N GLY A 27 4.41 -7.23 3.83
CA GLY A 27 4.34 -5.77 3.72
C GLY A 27 5.32 -5.00 4.60
N GLU A 28 5.93 -5.63 5.61
CA GLU A 28 6.90 -4.94 6.47
C GLU A 28 8.22 -4.68 5.76
N LEU A 29 8.83 -5.71 5.18
CA LEU A 29 10.09 -5.58 4.46
C LEU A 29 9.88 -4.91 3.09
N GLU A 30 8.80 -5.24 2.42
CA GLU A 30 8.45 -4.67 1.13
C GLU A 30 8.31 -3.15 1.19
N SER A 31 7.60 -2.62 2.17
CA SER A 31 7.45 -1.17 2.34
C SER A 31 8.74 -0.51 2.80
N ARG A 32 9.50 -1.16 3.67
CA ARG A 32 10.83 -0.68 4.11
C ARG A 32 11.78 -0.54 2.93
N ASP A 33 11.84 -1.53 2.05
CA ASP A 33 12.72 -1.50 0.88
C ASP A 33 12.35 -0.35 -0.08
N GLN A 34 11.07 -0.03 -0.23
CA GLN A 34 10.64 1.13 -1.02
C GLN A 34 11.10 2.45 -0.38
N VAL A 35 11.02 2.56 0.93
CA VAL A 35 11.49 3.75 1.67
C VAL A 35 13.01 3.90 1.54
N GLU A 36 13.76 2.82 1.78
CA GLU A 36 15.22 2.84 1.70
C GLU A 36 15.70 3.13 0.26
N ALA A 37 15.04 2.56 -0.75
CA ALA A 37 15.31 2.86 -2.15
C ALA A 37 15.07 4.33 -2.49
N ALA A 38 13.94 4.91 -2.05
CA ALA A 38 13.65 6.31 -2.26
C ALA A 38 14.69 7.22 -1.59
N GLN A 39 15.12 6.88 -0.38
CA GLN A 39 16.18 7.60 0.33
C GLN A 39 17.54 7.49 -0.38
N ALA A 40 17.86 6.33 -0.93
CA ALA A 40 19.08 6.14 -1.72
C ALA A 40 19.05 6.94 -3.02
N LEU A 41 17.92 6.88 -3.75
CA LEU A 41 17.72 7.65 -4.97
C LEU A 41 17.74 9.16 -4.70
N GLY A 42 17.20 9.61 -3.59
CA GLY A 42 17.22 11.02 -3.17
C GLY A 42 18.63 11.61 -2.93
N LYS A 43 19.67 10.77 -2.89
CA LYS A 43 21.07 11.22 -2.81
C LYS A 43 21.68 11.55 -4.19
N LEU A 44 21.01 11.18 -5.27
CA LEU A 44 21.49 11.47 -6.62
C LEU A 44 21.30 12.95 -6.94
N PRO A 45 22.29 13.60 -7.60
CA PRO A 45 22.32 15.06 -7.77
C PRO A 45 21.18 15.62 -8.64
N TYR A 46 20.50 14.77 -9.40
CA TYR A 46 19.37 15.14 -10.28
C TYR A 46 18.00 14.76 -9.69
N ILE A 47 17.95 14.25 -8.46
CA ILE A 47 16.71 13.91 -7.77
C ILE A 47 16.44 14.94 -6.67
N ASP A 48 15.25 15.53 -6.72
CA ASP A 48 14.75 16.38 -5.65
C ASP A 48 14.12 15.48 -4.56
N LYS A 49 14.87 15.27 -3.47
CA LYS A 49 14.45 14.43 -2.34
C LYS A 49 13.18 14.92 -1.63
N ASP A 50 12.85 16.21 -1.79
CA ASP A 50 11.67 16.81 -1.18
C ASP A 50 10.42 16.75 -2.08
N ARG A 51 10.55 16.12 -3.25
CA ARG A 51 9.45 15.87 -4.21
C ARG A 51 9.37 14.43 -4.70
N ILE A 52 9.61 13.49 -3.80
CA ILE A 52 9.46 12.06 -4.09
C ILE A 52 8.02 11.65 -3.73
N ALA A 53 7.35 10.98 -4.68
CA ALA A 53 6.04 10.39 -4.51
C ALA A 53 6.13 8.86 -4.63
N ILE A 54 5.15 8.16 -4.06
CA ILE A 54 4.95 6.72 -4.23
C ILE A 54 3.54 6.46 -4.73
N TRP A 55 3.39 5.50 -5.62
CA TRP A 55 2.07 5.05 -6.02
C TRP A 55 2.04 3.55 -6.25
N GLY A 56 0.88 2.96 -6.10
CA GLY A 56 0.71 1.56 -6.39
C GLY A 56 -0.74 1.14 -6.42
N TRP A 57 -0.97 -0.01 -7.04
CA TRP A 57 -2.28 -0.62 -7.22
C TRP A 57 -2.36 -1.94 -6.45
N SER A 58 -3.49 -2.25 -5.83
CA SER A 58 -3.69 -3.49 -5.09
C SER A 58 -2.63 -3.66 -3.98
N PHE A 59 -1.80 -4.69 -4.02
CA PHE A 59 -0.65 -4.84 -3.12
C PHE A 59 0.29 -3.62 -3.16
N GLY A 60 0.47 -3.00 -4.33
CA GLY A 60 1.24 -1.74 -4.45
C GLY A 60 0.56 -0.57 -3.74
N GLY A 61 -0.77 -0.50 -3.76
CA GLY A 61 -1.55 0.48 -2.98
C GLY A 61 -1.39 0.25 -1.48
N TYR A 62 -1.45 -1.00 -1.04
CA TYR A 62 -1.13 -1.39 0.33
C TYR A 62 0.29 -0.95 0.75
N ASN A 63 1.29 -1.24 -0.09
CA ASN A 63 2.67 -0.81 0.15
C ASN A 63 2.80 0.71 0.22
N THR A 64 2.05 1.44 -0.59
CA THR A 64 1.99 2.91 -0.53
C THR A 64 1.51 3.38 0.84
N LEU A 65 0.42 2.81 1.36
CA LEU A 65 -0.11 3.16 2.68
C LEU A 65 0.89 2.83 3.81
N MET A 66 1.51 1.65 3.75
CA MET A 66 2.55 1.26 4.70
C MET A 66 3.75 2.22 4.65
N ALA A 67 4.25 2.53 3.46
CA ALA A 67 5.41 3.41 3.28
C ALA A 67 5.14 4.85 3.74
N LEU A 68 3.93 5.37 3.54
CA LEU A 68 3.52 6.69 4.07
C LEU A 68 3.46 6.70 5.59
N SER A 69 3.11 5.57 6.23
CA SER A 69 2.98 5.47 7.68
C SER A 69 4.30 5.12 8.40
N THR A 70 5.23 4.44 7.71
CA THR A 70 6.48 3.96 8.32
C THR A 70 7.74 4.68 7.82
N GLY A 71 7.62 5.46 6.74
CA GLY A 71 8.74 6.06 6.03
C GLY A 71 9.21 7.42 6.54
N ASN A 72 8.69 7.88 7.70
CA ASN A 72 9.11 9.13 8.34
C ASN A 72 9.14 10.33 7.38
N GLY A 73 8.11 10.49 6.53
CA GLY A 73 7.98 11.59 5.59
C GLY A 73 8.92 11.55 4.39
N THR A 74 9.51 10.40 4.07
CA THR A 74 10.31 10.18 2.85
C THR A 74 9.49 10.52 1.61
N PHE A 75 8.26 10.02 1.53
CA PHE A 75 7.33 10.33 0.45
C PHE A 75 6.44 11.52 0.82
N LYS A 76 6.35 12.50 -0.08
CA LYS A 76 5.52 13.70 0.11
C LYS A 76 4.09 13.50 -0.39
N VAL A 77 3.91 12.58 -1.32
CA VAL A 77 2.61 12.21 -1.90
C VAL A 77 2.56 10.70 -2.06
N GLY A 78 1.42 10.11 -1.73
CA GLY A 78 1.09 8.72 -2.03
C GLY A 78 -0.23 8.61 -2.78
N ILE A 79 -0.28 7.74 -3.79
CA ILE A 79 -1.49 7.37 -4.50
C ILE A 79 -1.72 5.87 -4.31
N ALA A 80 -2.76 5.51 -3.58
CA ALA A 80 -3.10 4.12 -3.29
C ALA A 80 -4.39 3.73 -4.03
N VAL A 81 -4.24 2.86 -5.02
CA VAL A 81 -5.35 2.39 -5.86
C VAL A 81 -5.78 1.00 -5.41
N ALA A 82 -7.06 0.85 -5.09
CA ALA A 82 -7.68 -0.41 -4.65
C ALA A 82 -6.84 -1.16 -3.59
N PRO A 83 -6.41 -0.47 -2.51
CA PRO A 83 -5.47 -1.04 -1.55
C PRO A 83 -6.16 -2.01 -0.58
N PRO A 84 -5.59 -3.19 -0.29
CA PRO A 84 -5.84 -3.84 1.00
C PRO A 84 -5.41 -2.92 2.14
N THR A 85 -6.20 -2.86 3.22
CA THR A 85 -5.91 -1.99 4.37
C THR A 85 -5.73 -2.76 5.67
N ASP A 86 -6.21 -4.00 5.67
CA ASP A 86 -5.91 -4.99 6.70
C ASP A 86 -6.02 -6.37 6.06
N TRP A 87 -5.03 -7.23 6.26
CA TRP A 87 -4.99 -8.56 5.65
C TRP A 87 -6.13 -9.48 6.10
N LYS A 88 -6.73 -9.24 7.26
CA LYS A 88 -7.91 -9.98 7.72
C LYS A 88 -9.16 -9.77 6.84
N TYR A 89 -9.18 -8.73 6.03
CA TYR A 89 -10.27 -8.41 5.11
C TYR A 89 -10.03 -8.91 3.69
N TYR A 90 -8.86 -9.48 3.42
CA TYR A 90 -8.56 -10.05 2.13
C TYR A 90 -8.87 -11.56 2.10
N ASP A 91 -8.95 -12.17 0.91
CA ASP A 91 -9.31 -13.58 0.80
C ASP A 91 -8.34 -14.51 1.51
N SER A 92 -8.86 -15.60 2.06
CA SER A 92 -8.08 -16.56 2.88
C SER A 92 -7.12 -17.38 2.02
N VAL A 93 -7.49 -17.72 0.79
CA VAL A 93 -6.64 -18.55 -0.10
C VAL A 93 -5.31 -17.86 -0.39
N TYR A 94 -5.32 -16.54 -0.61
CA TYR A 94 -4.11 -15.76 -0.78
C TYR A 94 -3.44 -15.47 0.57
N THR A 95 -4.18 -14.89 1.49
CA THR A 95 -3.62 -14.30 2.73
C THR A 95 -3.02 -15.36 3.65
N GLU A 96 -3.74 -16.43 3.91
CA GLU A 96 -3.30 -17.45 4.87
C GLU A 96 -2.07 -18.24 4.38
N ARG A 97 -1.86 -18.30 3.08
CA ARG A 97 -0.64 -18.89 2.49
C ARG A 97 0.62 -18.15 2.94
N PHE A 98 0.54 -16.83 3.14
CA PHE A 98 1.67 -15.98 3.49
C PHE A 98 1.68 -15.57 4.96
N MET A 99 0.51 -15.49 5.58
CA MET A 99 0.34 -14.93 6.92
C MET A 99 -0.19 -15.94 7.94
N ARG A 100 -0.60 -17.15 7.53
CA ARG A 100 -1.45 -18.06 8.30
C ARG A 100 -2.77 -17.39 8.69
N THR A 101 -3.52 -17.98 9.63
CA THR A 101 -4.76 -17.38 10.11
C THR A 101 -4.48 -16.22 11.08
N PRO A 102 -5.42 -15.27 11.24
CA PRO A 102 -5.28 -14.19 12.22
C PRO A 102 -5.11 -14.67 13.67
N GLN A 103 -5.65 -15.84 14.00
CA GLN A 103 -5.53 -16.47 15.32
C GLN A 103 -4.12 -17.01 15.57
N GLU A 104 -3.48 -17.60 14.54
CA GLU A 104 -2.12 -18.14 14.64
C GLU A 104 -1.04 -17.05 14.57
N ASN A 105 -1.33 -15.92 13.92
CA ASN A 105 -0.36 -14.87 13.65
C ASN A 105 -0.92 -13.46 13.96
N PHE A 106 -1.55 -13.30 15.10
CA PHE A 106 -2.15 -12.02 15.50
C PHE A 106 -1.17 -10.84 15.42
N GLU A 107 0.06 -11.03 15.87
CA GLU A 107 1.10 -9.99 15.87
C GLU A 107 1.50 -9.58 14.44
N GLY A 108 1.63 -10.53 13.51
CA GLY A 108 1.95 -10.25 12.12
C GLY A 108 0.85 -9.41 11.46
N TYR A 109 -0.40 -9.81 11.61
CA TYR A 109 -1.54 -9.03 11.10
C TYR A 109 -1.59 -7.63 11.70
N ALA A 110 -1.37 -7.50 13.00
CA ALA A 110 -1.38 -6.19 13.67
C ALA A 110 -0.24 -5.29 13.20
N ALA A 111 0.97 -5.83 13.07
CA ALA A 111 2.16 -5.08 12.68
C ALA A 111 2.12 -4.59 11.22
N THR A 112 1.42 -5.34 10.34
CA THR A 112 1.37 -5.06 8.90
C THR A 112 0.05 -4.48 8.43
N SER A 113 -0.77 -3.95 9.34
CA SER A 113 -2.06 -3.30 9.01
C SER A 113 -1.89 -1.78 8.86
N PRO A 114 -2.02 -1.21 7.65
CA PRO A 114 -2.10 0.24 7.46
C PRO A 114 -3.23 0.86 8.28
N LEU A 115 -4.37 0.17 8.40
CA LEU A 115 -5.54 0.61 9.16
C LEU A 115 -5.19 0.95 10.62
N ARG A 116 -4.27 0.21 11.22
CA ARG A 116 -3.80 0.44 12.61
C ARG A 116 -2.74 1.55 12.71
N ARG A 117 -2.25 2.04 11.57
CA ARG A 117 -1.17 3.03 11.47
C ARG A 117 -1.61 4.39 10.94
N VAL A 118 -2.90 4.63 10.83
CA VAL A 118 -3.43 5.90 10.28
C VAL A 118 -2.90 7.14 11.00
N LYS A 119 -2.61 7.05 12.30
CA LYS A 119 -2.05 8.15 13.08
C LYS A 119 -0.64 8.52 12.63
N ASP A 120 0.12 7.55 12.14
CA ASP A 120 1.51 7.72 11.71
C ASP A 120 1.62 8.18 10.25
N LEU A 121 0.50 8.24 9.51
CA LEU A 121 0.48 8.65 8.11
C LEU A 121 1.05 10.06 7.94
N GLN A 122 2.02 10.19 7.03
CA GLN A 122 2.65 11.46 6.66
C GLN A 122 2.59 11.66 5.14
N GLY A 123 2.58 12.93 4.72
CA GLY A 123 2.41 13.31 3.32
C GLY A 123 0.94 13.41 2.90
N LYS A 124 0.74 13.75 1.63
CA LYS A 124 -0.59 13.83 1.02
C LYS A 124 -0.99 12.47 0.46
N LEU A 125 -2.23 12.07 0.68
CA LEU A 125 -2.75 10.78 0.22
C LEU A 125 -3.91 10.99 -0.74
N LEU A 126 -3.88 10.30 -1.87
CA LEU A 126 -5.02 10.06 -2.74
C LEU A 126 -5.39 8.58 -2.70
N LEU A 127 -6.62 8.29 -2.28
CA LEU A 127 -7.24 6.97 -2.36
C LEU A 127 -8.06 6.87 -3.64
N VAL A 128 -7.92 5.76 -4.36
CA VAL A 128 -8.70 5.51 -5.58
C VAL A 128 -9.28 4.10 -5.51
N HIS A 129 -10.59 3.93 -5.77
CA HIS A 129 -11.21 2.61 -5.72
C HIS A 129 -12.47 2.51 -6.58
N GLY A 130 -12.76 1.33 -7.10
CA GLY A 130 -14.00 0.99 -7.76
C GLY A 130 -15.03 0.40 -6.78
N THR A 131 -16.29 0.81 -6.86
CA THR A 131 -17.31 0.33 -5.91
C THR A 131 -17.76 -1.11 -6.13
N ALA A 132 -17.51 -1.68 -7.31
CA ALA A 132 -17.80 -3.07 -7.65
C ALA A 132 -16.54 -3.94 -7.68
N ASP A 133 -15.52 -3.57 -6.89
CA ASP A 133 -14.30 -4.37 -6.73
C ASP A 133 -14.64 -5.64 -5.93
N ASP A 134 -14.57 -6.79 -6.61
CA ASP A 134 -14.84 -8.12 -6.08
C ASP A 134 -13.56 -8.86 -5.65
N ASN A 135 -12.43 -8.23 -5.81
CA ASN A 135 -11.12 -8.73 -5.38
C ASN A 135 -10.71 -8.07 -4.04
N VAL A 136 -10.34 -6.80 -4.06
CA VAL A 136 -10.15 -6.00 -2.85
C VAL A 136 -11.44 -5.22 -2.60
N HIS A 137 -12.28 -5.69 -1.71
CA HIS A 137 -13.60 -5.11 -1.48
C HIS A 137 -13.50 -3.63 -1.10
N PHE A 138 -14.32 -2.79 -1.72
CA PHE A 138 -14.36 -1.35 -1.50
C PHE A 138 -14.51 -0.96 -0.02
N MET A 139 -15.13 -1.83 0.78
CA MET A 139 -15.24 -1.68 2.24
C MET A 139 -13.88 -1.41 2.90
N GLN A 140 -12.80 -2.04 2.43
CA GLN A 140 -11.46 -1.84 3.00
C GLN A 140 -11.00 -0.38 2.90
N THR A 141 -11.25 0.27 1.76
CA THR A 141 -10.96 1.71 1.60
C THR A 141 -11.87 2.57 2.47
N MET A 142 -13.14 2.21 2.64
CA MET A 142 -14.06 2.96 3.49
C MET A 142 -13.69 2.88 4.97
N GLU A 143 -13.31 1.70 5.47
CA GLU A 143 -12.78 1.53 6.83
C GLU A 143 -11.50 2.36 7.06
N TYR A 144 -10.62 2.39 6.07
CA TYR A 144 -9.39 3.17 6.16
C TYR A 144 -9.68 4.69 6.14
N ALA A 145 -10.59 5.14 5.27
CA ALA A 145 -11.02 6.54 5.20
C ALA A 145 -11.65 6.99 6.52
N GLU A 146 -12.55 6.19 7.11
CA GLU A 146 -13.13 6.48 8.41
C GLU A 146 -12.06 6.58 9.50
N ALA A 147 -11.11 5.64 9.52
CA ALA A 147 -10.02 5.68 10.49
C ALA A 147 -9.14 6.92 10.33
N LEU A 148 -8.90 7.39 9.10
CA LEU A 148 -8.19 8.65 8.83
C LEU A 148 -8.96 9.86 9.36
N VAL A 149 -10.28 9.92 9.15
CA VAL A 149 -11.16 10.97 9.67
C VAL A 149 -11.06 11.01 11.20
N GLN A 150 -11.20 9.87 11.86
CA GLN A 150 -11.11 9.76 13.33
C GLN A 150 -9.71 10.13 13.86
N ALA A 151 -8.66 9.95 13.06
CA ALA A 151 -7.29 10.35 13.39
C ALA A 151 -6.98 11.82 13.03
N GLY A 152 -7.95 12.58 12.49
CA GLY A 152 -7.77 13.97 12.06
C GLY A 152 -6.83 14.14 10.85
N LYS A 153 -6.67 13.10 10.03
CA LYS A 153 -5.82 13.13 8.83
C LYS A 153 -6.61 13.61 7.62
N GLN A 154 -6.00 14.48 6.83
CA GLN A 154 -6.57 14.94 5.56
C GLN A 154 -6.12 14.03 4.43
N PHE A 155 -7.02 13.72 3.52
CA PHE A 155 -6.76 12.92 2.33
C PHE A 155 -7.74 13.28 1.22
N ASP A 156 -7.39 12.95 -0.01
CA ASP A 156 -8.27 13.00 -1.16
C ASP A 156 -8.74 11.59 -1.51
N MET A 157 -9.95 11.46 -2.07
CA MET A 157 -10.48 10.18 -2.52
C MET A 157 -11.22 10.33 -3.84
N HIS A 158 -10.96 9.41 -4.77
CA HIS A 158 -11.71 9.29 -6.01
C HIS A 158 -12.35 7.91 -6.13
N VAL A 159 -13.66 7.88 -6.29
CA VAL A 159 -14.45 6.64 -6.35
C VAL A 159 -15.03 6.45 -7.74
N TYR A 160 -14.77 5.29 -8.34
CA TYR A 160 -15.33 4.91 -9.62
C TYR A 160 -16.54 4.00 -9.42
N LYS A 161 -17.72 4.57 -9.70
CA LYS A 161 -18.99 3.83 -9.57
C LYS A 161 -19.02 2.61 -10.51
N ASP A 162 -19.41 1.46 -9.95
CA ASP A 162 -19.61 0.20 -10.67
C ASP A 162 -18.36 -0.27 -11.46
N ARG A 163 -17.14 0.08 -10.98
CA ARG A 163 -15.88 -0.42 -11.53
C ARG A 163 -15.30 -1.51 -10.65
N ASN A 164 -14.75 -2.53 -11.31
CA ASN A 164 -14.07 -3.67 -10.67
C ASN A 164 -12.64 -3.30 -10.23
N HIS A 165 -11.87 -4.31 -9.81
CA HIS A 165 -10.49 -4.15 -9.33
C HIS A 165 -9.55 -3.46 -10.32
N SER A 166 -9.76 -3.63 -11.62
CA SER A 166 -8.97 -3.00 -12.68
C SER A 166 -9.45 -1.60 -13.07
N ILE A 167 -10.52 -1.12 -12.47
CA ILE A 167 -11.18 0.17 -12.80
C ILE A 167 -11.41 0.28 -14.31
N TYR A 168 -11.84 -0.82 -14.92
CA TYR A 168 -11.95 -0.92 -16.37
C TYR A 168 -13.35 -0.50 -16.86
N GLY A 169 -13.39 0.17 -18.01
CA GLY A 169 -14.63 0.47 -18.73
C GLY A 169 -14.94 1.97 -18.85
N GLY A 170 -15.76 2.32 -19.85
CA GLY A 170 -16.10 3.71 -20.17
C GLY A 170 -14.87 4.55 -20.49
N ASN A 171 -14.85 5.78 -20.00
CA ASN A 171 -13.76 6.74 -20.21
C ASN A 171 -12.71 6.73 -19.08
N THR A 172 -12.70 5.71 -18.22
CA THR A 172 -11.84 5.69 -17.02
C THR A 172 -10.34 5.78 -17.33
N ARG A 173 -9.90 5.36 -18.53
CA ARG A 173 -8.48 5.49 -18.94
C ARG A 173 -7.99 6.92 -19.13
N TYR A 174 -8.90 7.90 -19.17
CA TYR A 174 -8.57 9.31 -19.36
C TYR A 174 -8.57 10.11 -18.04
N HIS A 175 -8.86 9.44 -16.95
CA HIS A 175 -8.83 9.98 -15.59
C HIS A 175 -7.55 9.57 -14.87
#